data_b9be596dd5cb64701f57d90c80058421
#
_entry.id   b9be596dd5cb64701f57d90c80058421
#
_cell.length_a   1.000
_cell.length_b   1.000
_cell.length_c   1.000
_cell.angle_alpha   90.00
_cell.angle_beta   90.00
_cell.angle_gamma   90.00
#
_symmetry.space_group_name_H-M   'P 1'
#
loop_
_entity.id
_entity.type
_entity.pdbx_description
1 polymer ?
#
loop_
_entity_poly.entity_id
_entity_poly.type
_entity_poly.pdbx_seq_one_letter_code
_entity_poly.pdbx_strand_id
1 'polypeptide(L)'
;MVAETTPDIPYQKVRVEWIDCVSDSGWATDKEFDKMKLAKPVNEGWLYSKDKESVKLFASYYKDEDGITFGDRTMIPRQWVKKIQKI
;
A
#
# COMPACT_ATOMS: atom_id res chain seq x y z
N MET A 1 5.05 -31.36 -4.28
CA MET A 1 5.64 -30.31 -5.05
C MET A 1 5.76 -29.04 -4.23
N VAL A 2 6.77 -28.42 -4.42
CA VAL A 2 6.95 -27.19 -3.71
C VAL A 2 6.29 -26.07 -4.47
N ALA A 3 5.57 -25.29 -3.78
CA ALA A 3 5.03 -24.11 -4.38
C ALA A 3 6.19 -23.21 -4.75
N GLU A 4 6.33 -22.98 -5.99
CA GLU A 4 7.30 -22.01 -6.40
C GLU A 4 6.76 -20.64 -6.10
N THR A 5 7.32 -19.98 -5.17
CA THR A 5 6.80 -18.72 -4.72
C THR A 5 7.59 -17.53 -5.19
N THR A 6 8.73 -17.78 -5.79
CA THR A 6 9.51 -16.66 -6.26
C THR A 6 8.93 -16.13 -7.54
N PRO A 7 8.40 -14.93 -7.54
CA PRO A 7 7.90 -14.36 -8.77
C PRO A 7 9.06 -14.12 -9.73
N ASP A 8 8.75 -14.17 -10.99
CA ASP A 8 9.70 -13.92 -12.03
C ASP A 8 9.83 -12.42 -12.30
N ILE A 9 9.94 -11.66 -11.24
CA ILE A 9 10.03 -10.21 -11.31
C ILE A 9 11.04 -9.70 -10.28
N PRO A 10 11.71 -8.59 -10.59
CA PRO A 10 12.75 -8.05 -9.70
C PRO A 10 12.19 -7.10 -8.63
N TYR A 11 11.05 -7.43 -8.03
CA TYR A 11 10.42 -6.58 -7.05
C TYR A 11 10.20 -7.33 -5.75
N GLN A 12 10.47 -6.65 -4.64
CA GLN A 12 10.33 -7.24 -3.31
C GLN A 12 8.87 -7.15 -2.86
N LYS A 13 8.33 -8.25 -2.38
CA LYS A 13 7.00 -8.24 -1.78
C LYS A 13 7.10 -7.64 -0.39
N VAL A 14 6.17 -6.75 -0.07
CA VAL A 14 6.21 -5.98 1.19
C VAL A 14 4.80 -5.83 1.76
N ARG A 15 4.79 -5.53 3.05
CA ARG A 15 3.62 -5.12 3.79
C ARG A 15 3.85 -3.67 4.21
N VAL A 16 2.91 -2.81 3.88
CA VAL A 16 3.00 -1.37 4.20
C VAL A 16 1.90 -1.01 5.17
N GLU A 17 2.28 -0.48 6.32
CA GLU A 17 1.36 0.08 7.30
C GLU A 17 1.41 1.59 7.18
N TRP A 18 0.26 2.22 7.07
CA TRP A 18 0.20 3.66 6.85
C TRP A 18 -0.99 4.26 7.57
N ILE A 19 -1.07 5.57 7.60
CA ILE A 19 -2.12 6.30 8.29
C ILE A 19 -2.87 7.14 7.28
N ASP A 20 -4.19 6.97 7.27
CA ASP A 20 -5.05 7.65 6.31
C ASP A 20 -5.97 8.62 7.03
N CYS A 21 -6.41 9.62 6.31
CA CYS A 21 -7.39 10.57 6.81
C CYS A 21 -8.76 9.91 6.89
N VAL A 22 -9.62 10.50 7.69
CA VAL A 22 -11.00 10.03 7.87
C VAL A 22 -11.92 11.23 7.69
N SER A 23 -12.99 11.03 6.96
CA SER A 23 -14.00 12.06 6.73
C SER A 23 -15.35 11.53 7.14
N ASP A 24 -16.17 12.41 7.70
CA ASP A 24 -17.53 12.09 8.08
C ASP A 24 -18.36 13.35 7.84
N SER A 25 -19.36 13.27 6.98
CA SER A 25 -20.20 14.40 6.63
C SER A 25 -21.39 14.59 7.57
N GLY A 26 -21.51 13.74 8.60
CA GLY A 26 -22.58 13.83 9.56
C GLY A 26 -22.35 14.92 10.60
N TRP A 27 -23.30 15.03 11.49
CA TRP A 27 -23.24 15.98 12.61
C TRP A 27 -22.68 15.26 13.83
N ALA A 28 -21.88 15.97 14.61
CA ALA A 28 -21.27 15.41 15.81
C ALA A 28 -21.11 16.50 16.87
N THR A 29 -21.20 16.08 18.12
CA THR A 29 -20.85 16.96 19.24
C THR A 29 -19.32 17.06 19.33
N ASP A 30 -18.83 17.98 20.14
CA ASP A 30 -17.39 18.08 20.38
C ASP A 30 -16.83 16.78 20.96
N LYS A 31 -17.55 16.14 21.87
CA LYS A 31 -17.11 14.87 22.46
C LYS A 31 -17.01 13.76 21.41
N GLU A 32 -17.97 13.69 20.51
CA GLU A 32 -17.94 12.71 19.42
C GLU A 32 -16.82 13.02 18.44
N PHE A 33 -16.64 14.30 18.12
CA PHE A 33 -15.59 14.71 17.20
C PHE A 33 -14.22 14.39 17.77
N ASP A 34 -14.03 14.62 19.07
CA ASP A 34 -12.75 14.33 19.74
C ASP A 34 -12.40 12.83 19.74
N LYS A 35 -13.38 11.98 19.55
CA LYS A 35 -13.15 10.52 19.50
C LYS A 35 -12.74 10.02 18.13
N MET A 36 -12.80 10.85 17.11
CA MET A 36 -12.40 10.42 15.77
C MET A 36 -10.92 10.02 15.79
N LYS A 37 -10.62 8.96 15.06
CA LYS A 37 -9.26 8.45 14.96
C LYS A 37 -8.89 8.31 13.50
N LEU A 38 -7.63 8.52 13.19
CA LEU A 38 -7.12 8.27 11.86
C LEU A 38 -7.21 6.77 11.55
N ALA A 39 -7.46 6.45 10.31
CA ALA A 39 -7.46 5.06 9.85
C ALA A 39 -6.02 4.55 9.76
N LYS A 40 -5.84 3.24 9.97
CA LYS A 40 -4.52 2.60 9.94
C LYS A 40 -4.57 1.43 8.98
N PRO A 41 -4.65 1.70 7.68
CA PRO A 41 -4.72 0.62 6.69
C PRO A 41 -3.39 -0.09 6.52
N VAL A 42 -3.50 -1.29 5.98
CA VAL A 42 -2.35 -2.13 5.64
C VAL A 42 -2.52 -2.60 4.22
N ASN A 43 -1.48 -2.44 3.42
CA ASN A 43 -1.43 -2.96 2.06
C ASN A 43 -0.29 -3.95 1.93
N GLU A 44 -0.54 -5.01 1.16
CA GLU A 44 0.49 -5.97 0.80
C GLU A 44 0.58 -6.02 -0.72
N GLY A 45 1.81 -6.08 -1.22
CA GLY A 45 2.06 -6.13 -2.63
C GLY A 45 3.54 -6.04 -2.90
N TRP A 46 3.90 -5.93 -4.16
CA TRP A 46 5.30 -5.75 -4.53
C TRP A 46 5.63 -4.27 -4.56
N LEU A 47 6.79 -3.93 -4.01
CA LEU A 47 7.27 -2.55 -3.98
C LEU A 47 7.81 -2.17 -5.35
N TYR A 48 7.11 -1.28 -6.03
CA TYR A 48 7.56 -0.79 -7.32
C TYR A 48 8.63 0.29 -7.15
N SER A 49 8.35 1.27 -6.29
CA SER A 49 9.31 2.33 -6.02
C SER A 49 8.98 3.02 -4.70
N LYS A 50 9.98 3.66 -4.15
CA LYS A 50 9.87 4.41 -2.91
C LYS A 50 10.80 5.61 -3.03
N ASP A 51 10.24 6.79 -2.89
CA ASP A 51 11.03 8.02 -2.88
C ASP A 51 10.50 8.95 -1.79
N LYS A 52 10.96 10.19 -1.78
CA LYS A 52 10.55 11.12 -0.73
C LYS A 52 9.10 11.57 -0.87
N GLU A 53 8.47 11.35 -2.01
CA GLU A 53 7.11 11.78 -2.25
C GLU A 53 6.10 10.66 -2.06
N SER A 54 6.43 9.45 -2.50
CA SER A 54 5.45 8.38 -2.52
C SER A 54 6.07 7.01 -2.41
N VAL A 55 5.22 6.05 -2.04
CA VAL A 55 5.49 4.61 -2.11
C VAL A 55 4.50 4.03 -3.10
N LYS A 56 4.98 3.30 -4.09
CA LYS A 56 4.13 2.69 -5.11
C LYS A 56 4.20 1.18 -4.99
N LEU A 57 3.03 0.57 -4.95
CA LEU A 57 2.87 -0.89 -4.86
C LEU A 57 2.02 -1.39 -6.02
N PHE A 58 2.17 -2.64 -6.35
CA PHE A 58 1.22 -3.34 -7.21
C PHE A 58 0.95 -4.71 -6.63
N ALA A 59 -0.25 -5.23 -6.86
CA ALA A 59 -0.67 -6.51 -6.28
C ALA A 59 -0.96 -7.55 -7.35
N SER A 60 -0.92 -7.18 -8.62
CA SER A 60 -1.03 -8.12 -9.72
C SER A 60 -0.16 -7.64 -10.88
N TYR A 61 0.19 -8.56 -11.74
CA TYR A 61 0.99 -8.24 -12.91
C TYR A 61 0.87 -9.36 -13.93
N TYR A 62 1.25 -9.07 -15.16
CA TYR A 62 1.55 -10.12 -16.13
C TYR A 62 2.80 -9.75 -16.90
N LYS A 63 3.46 -10.78 -17.45
CA LYS A 63 4.65 -10.62 -18.26
C LYS A 63 4.39 -11.17 -19.64
N ASP A 64 4.89 -10.50 -20.62
CA ASP A 64 4.92 -11.00 -21.99
C ASP A 64 6.21 -10.50 -22.64
N GLU A 65 6.29 -10.63 -23.95
CA GLU A 65 7.50 -10.25 -24.68
C GLU A 65 7.75 -8.74 -24.66
N ASP A 66 6.73 -7.95 -24.33
CA ASP A 66 6.87 -6.51 -24.21
C ASP A 66 7.27 -6.05 -22.81
N GLY A 67 7.37 -7.00 -21.88
CA GLY A 67 7.77 -6.69 -20.50
C GLY A 67 6.65 -6.94 -19.52
N ILE A 68 6.71 -6.22 -18.40
CA ILE A 68 5.78 -6.38 -17.28
C ILE A 68 4.72 -5.30 -17.33
N THR A 69 3.47 -5.71 -17.15
CA THR A 69 2.35 -4.81 -16.99
C THR A 69 1.79 -4.97 -15.60
N PHE A 70 1.58 -3.85 -14.91
CA PHE A 70 1.26 -3.83 -13.49
C PHE A 70 -0.22 -3.52 -13.27
N GLY A 71 -0.85 -4.27 -12.37
CA GLY A 71 -2.24 -4.08 -11.99
C GLY A 71 -2.40 -3.90 -10.49
N ASP A 72 -3.59 -3.50 -10.07
CA ASP A 72 -3.90 -3.26 -8.66
C ASP A 72 -2.85 -2.36 -8.03
N ARG A 73 -2.66 -1.21 -8.64
CA ARG A 73 -1.62 -0.28 -8.26
C ARG A 73 -2.11 0.64 -7.16
N THR A 74 -1.25 0.88 -6.18
CA THR A 74 -1.52 1.80 -5.08
C THR A 74 -0.36 2.75 -4.91
N MET A 75 -0.65 4.02 -4.75
CA MET A 75 0.35 5.04 -4.46
C MET A 75 -0.02 5.71 -3.16
N ILE A 76 0.91 5.69 -2.21
CA ILE A 76 0.68 6.22 -0.86
C ILE A 76 1.66 7.37 -0.64
N PRO A 77 1.19 8.53 -0.13
CA PRO A 77 2.11 9.61 0.22
C PRO A 77 3.17 9.10 1.19
N ARG A 78 4.43 9.42 0.92
CA ARG A 78 5.53 8.91 1.73
C ARG A 78 5.38 9.29 3.20
N GLN A 79 4.89 10.48 3.47
CA GLN A 79 4.72 10.98 4.83
C GLN A 79 3.66 10.20 5.63
N TRP A 80 2.76 9.52 4.94
CA TRP A 80 1.69 8.74 5.60
C TRP A 80 2.13 7.33 5.93
N VAL A 81 3.26 6.89 5.41
CA VAL A 81 3.76 5.53 5.62
C VAL A 81 4.44 5.45 6.98
N LYS A 82 4.03 4.46 7.79
CA LYS A 82 4.60 4.21 9.12
C LYS A 82 5.65 3.12 9.08
N LYS A 83 5.44 2.10 8.27
CA LYS A 83 6.33 0.94 8.27
C LYS A 83 6.23 0.21 6.94
N ILE A 84 7.36 -0.19 6.41
CA ILE A 84 7.46 -1.08 5.25
C ILE A 84 8.26 -2.29 5.70
N GLN A 85 7.71 -3.47 5.47
CA GLN A 85 8.28 -4.71 5.95
C GLN A 85 8.30 -5.73 4.83
N LYS A 86 9.45 -6.36 4.62
CA LYS A 86 9.55 -7.45 3.64
C LYS A 86 8.72 -8.65 4.13
N ILE A 87 8.05 -9.29 3.20
CA ILE A 87 7.25 -10.47 3.52
C ILE A 87 7.50 -11.61 2.53
#